data_f645225cad68600bcb50cbab38cdf7df
#
_entry.id   f645225cad68600bcb50cbab38cdf7df
#
_cell.length_a   1.000
_cell.length_b   1.000
_cell.length_c   1.000
_cell.angle_alpha   90.00
_cell.angle_beta   90.00
_cell.angle_gamma   90.00
#
_symmetry.space_group_name_H-M   'P 1'
#
loop_
_entity.id
_entity.type
_entity.pdbx_description
1 polymer ?
#
loop_
_entity_poly.entity_id
_entity_poly.type
_entity_poly.pdbx_seq_one_letter_code
_entity_poly.pdbx_strand_id
1 'polypeptide(L)'
;MNILEIRKTMLDKGIPIEVMERFVFPYTEDETPEEKIAFANQMDNLLSKSQILSVMEEQGCNKSKPTAEFMLKLKGKPIKERIRILNAMDVNESARSRLNDDGTLSIFWDFEDNGKHRCVCSIINKLSKPTTVSLTFCGCCSGHVKYHFENSLGVKLRLKETVSSPISSNGEKQCEHLFEIIE
;
A
#
# COMPACT_ATOMS: atom_id res chain seq x y z
N MET A 1 5.34 -7.45 3.07
CA MET A 1 5.75 -7.83 1.70
C MET A 1 6.28 -9.24 1.73
N ASN A 2 5.78 -10.12 0.86
CA ASN A 2 6.22 -11.50 0.66
C ASN A 2 6.57 -11.63 -0.83
N ILE A 3 7.82 -11.98 -1.17
CA ILE A 3 8.31 -11.97 -2.55
C ILE A 3 7.69 -13.12 -3.36
N LEU A 4 7.41 -14.28 -2.76
CA LEU A 4 6.76 -15.40 -3.46
C LEU A 4 5.30 -15.07 -3.81
N GLU A 5 4.59 -14.36 -2.95
CA GLU A 5 3.25 -13.83 -3.26
C GLU A 5 3.30 -12.80 -4.40
N ILE A 6 4.31 -11.93 -4.42
CA ILE A 6 4.52 -10.99 -5.52
C ILE A 6 4.75 -11.75 -6.82
N ARG A 7 5.61 -12.79 -6.82
CA ARG A 7 5.85 -13.63 -8.00
C ARG A 7 4.56 -14.22 -8.56
N LYS A 8 3.72 -14.78 -7.68
CA LYS A 8 2.41 -15.30 -8.08
C LYS A 8 1.54 -14.21 -8.71
N THR A 9 1.46 -13.05 -8.05
CA THR A 9 0.68 -11.91 -8.56
C THR A 9 1.20 -11.44 -9.92
N MET A 10 2.51 -11.40 -10.12
CA MET A 10 3.11 -11.05 -11.43
C MET A 10 2.65 -12.00 -12.53
N LEU A 11 2.60 -13.30 -12.28
CA LEU A 11 2.06 -14.29 -13.22
C LEU A 11 0.56 -14.05 -13.49
N ASP A 12 -0.23 -13.86 -12.45
CA ASP A 12 -1.68 -13.60 -12.55
C ASP A 12 -2.00 -12.30 -13.32
N LYS A 13 -1.11 -11.30 -13.24
CA LYS A 13 -1.19 -10.02 -13.99
C LYS A 13 -0.57 -10.09 -15.40
N GLY A 14 -0.11 -11.26 -15.84
CA GLY A 14 0.41 -11.49 -17.18
C GLY A 14 1.77 -10.84 -17.44
N ILE A 15 2.63 -10.71 -16.43
CA ILE A 15 4.02 -10.29 -16.66
C ILE A 15 4.71 -11.38 -17.48
N PRO A 16 5.35 -11.02 -18.62
CA PRO A 16 5.98 -12.00 -19.52
C PRO A 16 7.04 -12.85 -18.81
N ILE A 17 7.13 -14.12 -19.18
CA ILE A 17 8.04 -15.07 -18.52
C ILE A 17 9.51 -14.64 -18.68
N GLU A 18 9.85 -14.05 -19.83
CA GLU A 18 11.20 -13.54 -20.14
C GLU A 18 11.60 -12.38 -19.23
N VAL A 19 10.61 -11.60 -18.75
CA VAL A 19 10.83 -10.56 -17.72
C VAL A 19 10.99 -11.21 -16.36
N MET A 20 10.15 -12.22 -16.05
CA MET A 20 10.20 -12.95 -14.78
C MET A 20 11.55 -13.67 -14.57
N GLU A 21 12.14 -14.24 -15.62
CA GLU A 21 13.44 -14.93 -15.57
C GLU A 21 14.62 -13.99 -15.24
N ARG A 22 14.43 -12.68 -15.34
CA ARG A 22 15.45 -11.67 -14.97
C ARG A 22 15.44 -11.32 -13.49
N PHE A 23 14.42 -11.76 -12.74
CA PHE A 23 14.34 -11.55 -11.30
C PHE A 23 15.08 -12.62 -10.53
N VAL A 24 15.70 -12.23 -9.44
CA VAL A 24 16.23 -13.16 -8.42
C VAL A 24 15.14 -13.38 -7.37
N PHE A 25 14.48 -14.52 -7.44
CA PHE A 25 13.48 -14.91 -6.46
C PHE A 25 14.13 -15.73 -5.32
N PRO A 26 13.71 -15.50 -4.06
CA PRO A 26 14.16 -16.33 -2.95
C PRO A 26 13.61 -17.77 -3.07
N TYR A 27 14.31 -18.70 -2.42
CA TYR A 27 13.86 -20.11 -2.35
C TYR A 27 12.90 -20.37 -1.19
N THR A 28 12.85 -19.48 -0.20
CA THR A 28 12.05 -19.61 1.03
C THR A 28 11.28 -18.32 1.29
N GLU A 29 10.36 -18.36 2.27
CA GLU A 29 9.58 -17.19 2.71
C GLU A 29 10.26 -16.37 3.81
N ASP A 30 11.47 -16.73 4.21
CA ASP A 30 12.21 -16.12 5.32
C ASP A 30 13.11 -14.95 4.83
N GLU A 31 12.57 -14.12 3.91
CA GLU A 31 13.34 -13.00 3.37
C GLU A 31 13.63 -11.93 4.43
N THR A 32 14.86 -11.47 4.46
CA THR A 32 15.30 -10.33 5.26
C THR A 32 14.69 -9.01 4.77
N PRO A 33 14.64 -7.96 5.59
CA PRO A 33 14.25 -6.62 5.14
C PRO A 33 15.07 -6.13 3.95
N GLU A 34 16.36 -6.39 3.94
CA GLU A 34 17.30 -5.99 2.88
C GLU A 34 17.01 -6.69 1.56
N GLU A 35 16.71 -7.99 1.58
CA GLU A 35 16.30 -8.75 0.38
C GLU A 35 14.97 -8.23 -0.20
N LYS A 36 14.02 -7.87 0.64
CA LYS A 36 12.75 -7.26 0.21
C LYS A 36 12.95 -5.90 -0.45
N ILE A 37 13.87 -5.09 0.08
CA ILE A 37 14.24 -3.80 -0.53
C ILE A 37 14.96 -4.03 -1.87
N ALA A 38 15.91 -4.95 -1.92
CA ALA A 38 16.61 -5.29 -3.14
C ALA A 38 15.65 -5.81 -4.24
N PHE A 39 14.64 -6.58 -3.86
CA PHE A 39 13.62 -7.05 -4.78
C PHE A 39 12.75 -5.90 -5.31
N ALA A 40 12.33 -4.94 -4.48
CA ALA A 40 11.62 -3.75 -4.93
C ALA A 40 12.46 -2.94 -5.95
N ASN A 41 13.76 -2.83 -5.73
CA ASN A 41 14.67 -2.18 -6.70
C ASN A 41 14.78 -2.97 -8.03
N GLN A 42 14.70 -4.30 -7.99
CA GLN A 42 14.60 -5.09 -9.24
C GLN A 42 13.29 -4.77 -9.97
N MET A 43 12.16 -4.64 -9.26
CA MET A 43 10.88 -4.26 -9.88
C MET A 43 11.00 -2.90 -10.57
N ASP A 44 11.63 -1.90 -9.93
CA ASP A 44 11.86 -0.58 -10.52
C ASP A 44 12.67 -0.63 -11.83
N ASN A 45 13.61 -1.57 -11.93
CA ASN A 45 14.49 -1.71 -13.09
C ASN A 45 13.87 -2.56 -14.22
N LEU A 46 12.96 -3.46 -13.90
CA LEU A 46 12.48 -4.50 -14.83
C LEU A 46 11.04 -4.33 -15.27
N LEU A 47 10.22 -3.58 -14.53
CA LEU A 47 8.80 -3.40 -14.80
C LEU A 47 8.47 -1.94 -15.15
N SER A 48 7.45 -1.75 -15.94
CA SER A 48 6.86 -0.42 -16.13
C SER A 48 6.11 0.04 -14.88
N LYS A 49 5.91 1.36 -14.71
CA LYS A 49 5.13 1.92 -13.60
C LYS A 49 3.74 1.27 -13.50
N SER A 50 3.06 1.05 -14.63
CA SER A 50 1.73 0.43 -14.62
C SER A 50 1.75 -1.02 -14.15
N GLN A 51 2.77 -1.80 -14.51
CA GLN A 51 2.96 -3.17 -14.04
C GLN A 51 3.22 -3.20 -12.52
N ILE A 52 4.11 -2.32 -12.04
CA ILE A 52 4.39 -2.18 -10.60
C ILE A 52 3.11 -1.89 -9.83
N LEU A 53 2.34 -0.89 -10.24
CA LEU A 53 1.10 -0.51 -9.57
C LEU A 53 0.09 -1.67 -9.54
N SER A 54 -0.11 -2.36 -10.68
CA SER A 54 -1.05 -3.48 -10.78
C SER A 54 -0.66 -4.68 -9.92
N VAL A 55 0.65 -4.92 -9.73
CA VAL A 55 1.15 -5.98 -8.86
C VAL A 55 1.05 -5.59 -7.40
N MET A 56 1.49 -4.37 -7.05
CA MET A 56 1.58 -3.93 -5.66
C MET A 56 0.21 -3.64 -5.03
N GLU A 57 -0.79 -3.25 -5.79
CA GLU A 57 -2.16 -3.06 -5.27
C GLU A 57 -2.81 -4.35 -4.72
N GLU A 58 -2.30 -5.52 -5.09
CA GLU A 58 -2.77 -6.81 -4.58
C GLU A 58 -2.01 -7.27 -3.32
N GLN A 59 -0.93 -6.58 -2.95
CA GLN A 59 -0.13 -6.93 -1.77
C GLN A 59 -0.77 -6.43 -0.49
N GLY A 60 -0.26 -6.84 0.65
CA GLY A 60 -0.71 -6.37 1.97
C GLY A 60 -0.32 -7.33 3.09
N CYS A 61 0.16 -6.78 4.19
CA CYS A 61 0.66 -7.59 5.31
C CYS A 61 -0.44 -8.06 6.28
N ASN A 62 -1.60 -7.41 6.28
CA ASN A 62 -2.75 -7.77 7.11
C ASN A 62 -4.04 -7.44 6.34
N LYS A 63 -4.92 -8.42 6.19
CA LYS A 63 -6.19 -8.32 5.44
C LYS A 63 -7.39 -8.76 6.29
N SER A 64 -7.45 -8.29 7.55
CA SER A 64 -8.63 -8.51 8.40
C SER A 64 -9.83 -7.72 7.91
N LYS A 65 -11.01 -8.33 7.88
CA LYS A 65 -12.24 -7.67 7.42
C LYS A 65 -12.85 -6.80 8.54
N PRO A 66 -13.46 -5.64 8.21
CA PRO A 66 -14.26 -4.87 9.15
C PRO A 66 -15.42 -5.70 9.71
N THR A 67 -15.89 -5.35 10.90
CA THR A 67 -17.06 -6.02 11.50
C THR A 67 -18.34 -5.70 10.74
N ALA A 68 -19.30 -6.64 10.74
CA ALA A 68 -20.59 -6.45 10.09
C ALA A 68 -21.36 -5.23 10.65
N GLU A 69 -21.25 -4.96 11.94
CA GLU A 69 -21.84 -3.79 12.58
C GLU A 69 -21.30 -2.48 11.99
N PHE A 70 -20.00 -2.40 11.78
CA PHE A 70 -19.38 -1.23 11.16
C PHE A 70 -19.88 -1.01 9.73
N MET A 71 -19.95 -2.06 8.92
CA MET A 71 -20.45 -2.00 7.55
C MET A 71 -21.90 -1.50 7.49
N LEU A 72 -22.73 -1.90 8.44
CA LEU A 72 -24.13 -1.43 8.54
C LEU A 72 -24.23 0.08 8.77
N LYS A 73 -23.34 0.67 9.56
CA LYS A 73 -23.31 2.12 9.83
C LYS A 73 -23.02 2.95 8.59
N LEU A 74 -22.34 2.38 7.58
CA LEU A 74 -21.97 3.08 6.36
C LEU A 74 -22.95 2.82 5.20
N LYS A 75 -23.80 1.79 5.31
CA LYS A 75 -24.71 1.38 4.24
C LYS A 75 -25.65 2.51 3.81
N GLY A 76 -25.75 2.72 2.50
CA GLY A 76 -26.66 3.72 1.90
C GLY A 76 -26.21 5.18 2.01
N LYS A 77 -25.09 5.47 2.68
CA LYS A 77 -24.59 6.85 2.79
C LYS A 77 -23.75 7.24 1.57
N PRO A 78 -23.77 8.54 1.17
CA PRO A 78 -22.86 9.07 0.16
C PRO A 78 -21.38 8.86 0.55
N ILE A 79 -20.49 8.70 -0.44
CA ILE A 79 -19.06 8.42 -0.20
C ILE A 79 -18.39 9.44 0.73
N LYS A 80 -18.67 10.73 0.58
CA LYS A 80 -18.14 11.79 1.46
C LYS A 80 -18.50 11.58 2.93
N GLU A 81 -19.75 11.16 3.18
CA GLU A 81 -20.21 10.88 4.55
C GLU A 81 -19.56 9.60 5.10
N ARG A 82 -19.41 8.54 4.28
CA ARG A 82 -18.71 7.31 4.68
C ARG A 82 -17.27 7.62 5.10
N ILE A 83 -16.53 8.41 4.30
CA ILE A 83 -15.17 8.85 4.60
C ILE A 83 -15.13 9.63 5.93
N ARG A 84 -16.03 10.57 6.14
CA ARG A 84 -16.10 11.35 7.39
C ARG A 84 -16.31 10.46 8.62
N ILE A 85 -17.21 9.49 8.52
CA ILE A 85 -17.50 8.54 9.60
C ILE A 85 -16.28 7.65 9.84
N LEU A 86 -15.68 7.09 8.78
CA LEU A 86 -14.53 6.21 8.86
C LEU A 86 -13.34 6.91 9.55
N ASN A 87 -13.04 8.15 9.14
CA ASN A 87 -11.96 8.93 9.74
C ASN A 87 -12.21 9.27 11.23
N ALA A 88 -13.47 9.39 11.64
CA ALA A 88 -13.83 9.68 13.03
C ALA A 88 -13.78 8.45 13.95
N MET A 89 -13.78 7.23 13.40
CA MET A 89 -13.86 5.99 14.17
C MET A 89 -12.49 5.39 14.53
N ASP A 90 -11.39 5.98 14.04
CA ASP A 90 -10.02 5.50 14.25
C ASP A 90 -9.84 3.99 13.99
N VAL A 91 -10.50 3.49 12.96
CA VAL A 91 -10.34 2.14 12.42
C VAL A 91 -9.27 2.14 11.33
N ASN A 92 -8.94 0.97 10.76
CA ASN A 92 -7.92 0.83 9.72
C ASN A 92 -6.51 1.30 10.17
N GLU A 93 -6.13 0.94 11.39
CA GLU A 93 -4.79 1.21 11.93
C GLU A 93 -4.42 2.70 11.87
N SER A 94 -5.37 3.57 12.21
CA SER A 94 -5.22 5.04 12.19
C SER A 94 -4.95 5.66 10.82
N ALA A 95 -5.12 4.91 9.72
CA ALA A 95 -5.10 5.49 8.40
C ALA A 95 -6.31 6.42 8.18
N ARG A 96 -6.07 7.53 7.52
CA ARG A 96 -7.09 8.53 7.16
C ARG A 96 -7.30 8.55 5.65
N SER A 97 -8.43 9.08 5.23
CA SER A 97 -8.71 9.25 3.80
C SER A 97 -9.31 10.61 3.48
N ARG A 98 -9.08 11.08 2.27
CA ARG A 98 -9.63 12.31 1.73
C ARG A 98 -10.08 12.08 0.30
N LEU A 99 -11.33 12.46 0.01
CA LEU A 99 -11.81 12.55 -1.36
C LEU A 99 -11.31 13.86 -1.98
N ASN A 100 -10.57 13.74 -3.07
CA ASN A 100 -10.01 14.88 -3.79
C ASN A 100 -11.05 15.48 -4.75
N ASP A 101 -10.83 16.70 -5.22
CA ASP A 101 -11.75 17.41 -6.11
C ASP A 101 -11.92 16.72 -7.47
N ASP A 102 -10.92 15.97 -7.92
CA ASP A 102 -10.95 15.17 -9.15
C ASP A 102 -11.64 13.80 -8.99
N GLY A 103 -12.22 13.52 -7.82
CA GLY A 103 -12.89 12.27 -7.49
C GLY A 103 -11.97 11.12 -7.08
N THR A 104 -10.68 11.33 -7.03
CA THR A 104 -9.74 10.34 -6.49
C THR A 104 -9.77 10.30 -4.96
N LEU A 105 -9.27 9.21 -4.38
CA LEU A 105 -9.18 9.01 -2.94
C LEU A 105 -7.70 8.95 -2.51
N SER A 106 -7.28 9.92 -1.70
CA SER A 106 -6.01 9.83 -0.97
C SER A 106 -6.21 9.07 0.34
N ILE A 107 -5.35 8.08 0.61
CA ILE A 107 -5.29 7.36 1.89
C ILE A 107 -3.90 7.55 2.45
N PHE A 108 -3.80 7.96 3.72
CA PHE A 108 -2.54 8.36 4.33
C PHE A 108 -2.46 8.04 5.82
N TRP A 109 -1.23 7.91 6.33
CA TRP A 109 -0.90 7.90 7.74
C TRP A 109 -0.10 9.13 8.09
N ASP A 110 -0.54 9.83 9.12
CA ASP A 110 0.08 11.06 9.61
C ASP A 110 0.62 10.85 11.03
N PHE A 111 1.62 9.99 11.13
CA PHE A 111 2.32 9.77 12.39
C PHE A 111 3.56 10.64 12.44
N GLU A 112 3.58 11.58 13.35
CA GLU A 112 4.72 12.47 13.60
C GLU A 112 5.40 12.17 14.93
N ASP A 113 6.72 12.35 14.94
CA ASP A 113 7.55 12.34 16.13
C ASP A 113 8.69 13.32 15.96
N ASN A 114 8.83 14.28 16.90
CA ASN A 114 9.86 15.33 16.85
C ASN A 114 9.88 16.13 15.52
N GLY A 115 8.71 16.43 14.97
CA GLY A 115 8.55 17.21 13.74
C GLY A 115 8.90 16.46 12.45
N LYS A 116 8.97 15.12 12.51
CA LYS A 116 9.15 14.25 11.35
C LYS A 116 8.08 13.16 11.28
N HIS A 117 7.62 12.88 10.08
CA HIS A 117 6.76 11.74 9.85
C HIS A 117 7.49 10.42 10.06
N ARG A 118 6.81 9.44 10.65
CA ARG A 118 7.35 8.11 10.94
C ARG A 118 6.72 7.04 10.05
N CYS A 119 7.57 6.11 9.60
CA CYS A 119 7.11 4.95 8.85
C CYS A 119 6.49 3.91 9.79
N VAL A 120 5.28 3.44 9.47
CA VAL A 120 4.56 2.40 10.22
C VAL A 120 4.98 0.98 9.83
N CYS A 121 5.77 0.81 8.77
CA CYS A 121 6.14 -0.49 8.23
C CYS A 121 7.04 -1.26 9.18
N SER A 122 6.55 -2.41 9.67
CA SER A 122 7.29 -3.28 10.58
C SER A 122 8.57 -3.87 9.97
N ILE A 123 8.67 -3.94 8.64
CA ILE A 123 9.87 -4.41 7.93
C ILE A 123 10.96 -3.34 8.07
N ILE A 124 10.62 -2.08 7.80
CA ILE A 124 11.55 -0.94 7.91
C ILE A 124 12.07 -0.77 9.34
N ASN A 125 11.19 -0.94 10.32
CA ASN A 125 11.57 -0.82 11.74
C ASN A 125 12.53 -1.92 12.23
N LYS A 126 12.78 -2.96 11.43
CA LYS A 126 13.75 -4.02 11.70
C LYS A 126 15.12 -3.79 11.04
N LEU A 127 15.24 -2.77 10.20
CA LEU A 127 16.52 -2.44 9.58
C LEU A 127 17.54 -1.99 10.62
N SER A 128 18.73 -2.53 10.52
CA SER A 128 19.86 -2.20 11.43
C SER A 128 20.44 -0.81 11.16
N LYS A 129 20.21 -0.25 9.98
CA LYS A 129 20.68 1.07 9.55
C LYS A 129 19.60 1.82 8.79
N PRO A 130 19.55 3.16 8.91
CA PRO A 130 18.70 3.99 8.06
C PRO A 130 18.99 3.70 6.58
N THR A 131 17.95 3.36 5.83
CA THR A 131 18.06 3.01 4.41
C THR A 131 16.93 3.69 3.66
N THR A 132 17.27 4.43 2.61
CA THR A 132 16.26 4.97 1.69
C THR A 132 15.74 3.82 0.83
N VAL A 133 14.43 3.73 0.70
CA VAL A 133 13.76 2.72 -0.13
C VAL A 133 12.94 3.37 -1.23
N SER A 134 12.75 2.66 -2.32
CA SER A 134 11.89 3.11 -3.40
C SER A 134 10.40 3.13 -2.97
N LEU A 135 9.59 3.94 -3.65
CA LEU A 135 8.14 3.94 -3.44
C LEU A 135 7.48 2.62 -3.85
N THR A 136 8.13 1.84 -4.71
CA THR A 136 7.68 0.48 -5.05
C THR A 136 7.63 -0.43 -3.84
N PHE A 137 8.64 -0.36 -2.97
CA PHE A 137 8.61 -1.09 -1.69
C PHE A 137 7.38 -0.69 -0.85
N CYS A 138 7.06 0.61 -0.80
CA CYS A 138 5.90 1.15 -0.08
C CYS A 138 4.56 0.73 -0.70
N GLY A 139 4.54 0.25 -1.94
CA GLY A 139 3.35 -0.28 -2.61
C GLY A 139 2.70 -1.46 -1.86
N CYS A 140 3.44 -2.20 -1.02
CA CYS A 140 2.85 -3.19 -0.12
C CYS A 140 1.84 -2.54 0.86
N CYS A 141 2.13 -1.35 1.35
CA CYS A 141 1.19 -0.57 2.17
C CYS A 141 0.00 -0.08 1.33
N SER A 142 0.20 0.24 0.05
CA SER A 142 -0.91 0.60 -0.86
C SER A 142 -1.93 -0.53 -0.97
N GLY A 143 -1.49 -1.76 -1.19
CA GLY A 143 -2.39 -2.92 -1.24
C GLY A 143 -3.07 -3.21 0.10
N HIS A 144 -2.37 -2.99 1.22
CA HIS A 144 -2.94 -3.11 2.56
C HIS A 144 -4.10 -2.11 2.75
N VAL A 145 -3.87 -0.81 2.54
CA VAL A 145 -4.93 0.20 2.72
C VAL A 145 -6.05 0.05 1.69
N LYS A 146 -5.74 -0.31 0.43
CA LYS A 146 -6.74 -0.64 -0.58
C LYS A 146 -7.75 -1.66 -0.03
N TYR A 147 -7.25 -2.80 0.45
CA TYR A 147 -8.09 -3.86 0.98
C TYR A 147 -9.01 -3.37 2.12
N HIS A 148 -8.45 -2.65 3.09
CA HIS A 148 -9.22 -2.16 4.24
C HIS A 148 -10.25 -1.12 3.84
N PHE A 149 -9.89 -0.16 2.98
CA PHE A 149 -10.79 0.91 2.57
C PHE A 149 -11.86 0.44 1.58
N GLU A 150 -11.56 -0.49 0.68
CA GLU A 150 -12.58 -1.15 -0.14
C GLU A 150 -13.66 -1.81 0.73
N ASN A 151 -13.24 -2.60 1.72
CA ASN A 151 -14.15 -3.28 2.62
C ASN A 151 -14.91 -2.30 3.53
N SER A 152 -14.25 -1.25 4.03
CA SER A 152 -14.87 -0.28 4.94
C SER A 152 -15.81 0.67 4.22
N LEU A 153 -15.42 1.17 3.04
CA LEU A 153 -16.23 2.12 2.27
C LEU A 153 -17.26 1.44 1.36
N GLY A 154 -17.12 0.14 1.07
CA GLY A 154 -17.99 -0.58 0.15
C GLY A 154 -17.83 -0.09 -1.29
N VAL A 155 -16.62 0.21 -1.73
CA VAL A 155 -16.24 0.63 -3.08
C VAL A 155 -15.12 -0.26 -3.61
N LYS A 156 -14.83 -0.16 -4.91
CA LYS A 156 -13.63 -0.71 -5.51
C LYS A 156 -12.59 0.38 -5.76
N LEU A 157 -11.34 0.08 -5.50
CA LEU A 157 -10.22 1.01 -5.65
C LEU A 157 -9.19 0.45 -6.62
N ARG A 158 -8.59 1.33 -7.41
CA ARG A 158 -7.42 1.05 -8.26
C ARG A 158 -6.28 1.97 -7.85
N LEU A 159 -5.12 1.40 -7.57
CA LEU A 159 -3.94 2.18 -7.20
C LEU A 159 -3.44 3.01 -8.40
N LYS A 160 -3.44 4.33 -8.25
CA LYS A 160 -2.88 5.27 -9.22
C LYS A 160 -1.42 5.62 -8.91
N GLU A 161 -1.11 5.75 -7.63
CA GLU A 161 0.22 6.15 -7.20
C GLU A 161 0.49 5.86 -5.72
N THR A 162 1.70 5.46 -5.39
CA THR A 162 2.28 5.64 -4.06
C THR A 162 2.94 7.01 -4.06
N VAL A 163 2.29 8.00 -3.45
CA VAL A 163 2.65 9.42 -3.60
C VAL A 163 3.90 9.75 -2.81
N SER A 164 3.96 9.30 -1.56
CA SER A 164 5.07 9.60 -0.65
C SER A 164 5.17 8.58 0.46
N SER A 165 6.34 8.56 1.11
CA SER A 165 6.53 7.86 2.38
C SER A 165 7.59 8.53 3.24
N PRO A 166 7.53 8.39 4.57
CA PRO A 166 8.55 8.93 5.46
C PRO A 166 9.95 8.38 5.14
N ILE A 167 10.04 7.10 4.77
CA ILE A 167 11.34 6.47 4.50
C ILE A 167 11.95 6.94 3.17
N SER A 168 11.14 7.26 2.15
CA SER A 168 11.63 7.80 0.88
C SER A 168 11.93 9.30 0.92
N SER A 169 11.43 10.02 1.92
CA SER A 169 11.56 11.47 2.08
C SER A 169 12.35 11.91 3.31
N ASN A 170 13.05 10.97 3.98
CA ASN A 170 13.76 11.25 5.24
C ASN A 170 12.87 11.89 6.33
N GLY A 171 11.60 11.48 6.39
CA GLY A 171 10.62 11.97 7.35
C GLY A 171 9.95 13.29 6.99
N GLU A 172 10.22 13.86 5.82
CA GLU A 172 9.64 15.15 5.41
C GLU A 172 8.17 15.03 4.97
N LYS A 173 7.76 13.84 4.51
CA LYS A 173 6.41 13.59 3.99
C LYS A 173 5.77 12.41 4.69
N GLN A 174 4.47 12.49 4.89
CA GLN A 174 3.65 11.40 5.38
C GLN A 174 3.60 10.23 4.39
N CYS A 175 3.11 9.09 4.83
CA CYS A 175 2.80 7.95 3.95
C CYS A 175 1.47 8.22 3.25
N GLU A 176 1.46 8.36 1.92
CA GLU A 176 0.26 8.68 1.14
C GLU A 176 0.17 7.83 -0.13
N HIS A 177 -1.03 7.31 -0.38
CA HIS A 177 -1.38 6.49 -1.53
C HIS A 177 -2.62 7.05 -2.22
N LEU A 178 -2.59 7.18 -3.54
CA LEU A 178 -3.67 7.74 -4.36
C LEU A 178 -4.40 6.63 -5.11
N PHE A 179 -5.72 6.63 -5.01
CA PHE A 179 -6.58 5.66 -5.66
C PHE A 179 -7.65 6.31 -6.54
N GLU A 180 -7.97 5.64 -7.63
CA GLU A 180 -9.19 5.85 -8.37
C GLU A 180 -10.31 5.03 -7.73
N ILE A 181 -11.49 5.61 -7.56
CA ILE A 181 -12.70 4.88 -7.15
C ILE A 181 -13.31 4.29 -8.42
N ILE A 182 -13.35 2.97 -8.50
CA ILE A 182 -14.02 2.22 -9.56
C ILE A 182 -15.26 1.57 -8.95
N GLU A 183 -16.41 1.71 -9.60
CA GLU A 183 -17.69 1.17 -9.11
C GLU A 183 -17.67 -0.36 -8.93
#